data_e4dac61efa9c52b2a92548693dbeed37
#
_entry.id   e4dac61efa9c52b2a92548693dbeed37
#
_cell.length_a   1.000
_cell.length_b   1.000
_cell.length_c   1.000
_cell.angle_alpha   90.00
_cell.angle_beta   90.00
_cell.angle_gamma   90.00
#
_symmetry.space_group_name_H-M   'P 1'
#
loop_
_entity.id
_entity.type
_entity.pdbx_description
1 polymer ?
#
loop_
_entity_poly.entity_id
_entity_poly.type
_entity_poly.pdbx_seq_one_letter_code
_entity_poly.pdbx_strand_id
1 'polypeptide(L)'
;MTAFLKFQRQMNLWLEQVVQHVPSLKQDIILFLSYGPKDLRCSVWQSEKTNLEQAKKQLLDFINEQFAQSPLDDYIKIDVAYNLTKQAWKEVEQQVHHQFHNNHYRKGIGFDEHCSVAFLEQEIYGKAIIRGLSYDKPNFFDETNLNYAVKQKYNAPKPQIKLQELQDIWTFDTYAAFYENEKFINLASGYDANGIRAISSNKKQHFQHLIEQNSEFLHDQIQENGKFIYGYFSAYDRDIRNYNTVRHCTSVYALLETFEVQSKPEYWPKIHAAIHYALTKFYKEKDSETAFMIDGKEGEFEIKLGANAAAILMLAKYQEITQKADYQKYVEKLANGILKLIDSNGSTTHVLNYPDYDLKEKFRIIYYDGEAALALLRLYQINQDSRLLETVKLMFECFIEKRYEKYHDHWLSYCTNELTKICPEDKYFIFGLNNYLKHFIFIKNRKTTYATLLEMLMAAYKMVNRLKEQGRTALFEQAYMPELQKLIEFRADFQTTGFFYPEMAMYMARPDKILHAFYIRHDRFRVRIDDQEHNLSGYIAYVKDYKGDEP
;
A
#
# COMPACT_ATOMS: atom_id res chain seq x y z
N MET A 1 20.39 -9.35 -34.52
CA MET A 1 21.11 -9.47 -33.24
C MET A 1 20.19 -10.23 -32.29
N THR A 2 20.69 -11.31 -31.67
CA THR A 2 19.85 -12.11 -30.73
C THR A 2 19.49 -11.29 -29.48
N ALA A 3 18.42 -11.68 -28.76
CA ALA A 3 18.04 -11.03 -27.50
C ALA A 3 19.19 -11.01 -26.48
N PHE A 4 19.94 -12.11 -26.42
CA PHE A 4 21.13 -12.25 -25.57
C PHE A 4 22.25 -11.22 -25.91
N LEU A 5 22.56 -11.04 -27.18
CA LEU A 5 23.57 -10.04 -27.59
C LEU A 5 23.11 -8.60 -27.33
N LYS A 6 21.82 -8.33 -27.47
CA LYS A 6 21.25 -7.03 -27.09
C LYS A 6 21.39 -6.78 -25.59
N PHE A 7 21.04 -7.78 -24.78
CA PHE A 7 21.17 -7.73 -23.33
C PHE A 7 22.63 -7.45 -22.91
N GLN A 8 23.60 -8.23 -23.41
CA GLN A 8 25.02 -8.02 -23.10
C GLN A 8 25.50 -6.60 -23.48
N ARG A 9 25.09 -6.10 -24.65
CA ARG A 9 25.42 -4.75 -25.08
C ARG A 9 24.87 -3.69 -24.12
N GLN A 10 23.61 -3.80 -23.77
CA GLN A 10 22.95 -2.85 -22.85
C GLN A 10 23.56 -2.90 -21.45
N MET A 11 23.88 -4.09 -20.95
CA MET A 11 24.57 -4.28 -19.68
C MET A 11 25.94 -3.60 -19.66
N ASN A 12 26.76 -3.79 -20.71
CA ASN A 12 28.07 -3.15 -20.80
C ASN A 12 27.94 -1.62 -20.82
N LEU A 13 26.99 -1.08 -21.60
CA LEU A 13 26.75 0.37 -21.64
C LEU A 13 26.31 0.90 -20.28
N TRP A 14 25.46 0.16 -19.56
CA TRP A 14 25.05 0.56 -18.23
C TRP A 14 26.22 0.53 -17.23
N LEU A 15 27.04 -0.52 -17.22
CA LEU A 15 28.20 -0.64 -16.34
C LEU A 15 29.23 0.48 -16.58
N GLU A 16 29.40 0.94 -17.84
CA GLU A 16 30.24 2.10 -18.15
C GLU A 16 29.70 3.40 -17.57
N GLN A 17 28.37 3.58 -17.55
CA GLN A 17 27.71 4.74 -16.94
C GLN A 17 27.79 4.74 -15.42
N VAL A 18 27.78 3.57 -14.77
CA VAL A 18 27.82 3.46 -13.30
C VAL A 18 29.04 4.19 -12.71
N VAL A 19 30.19 4.16 -13.40
CA VAL A 19 31.45 4.85 -13.00
C VAL A 19 31.20 6.35 -12.77
N GLN A 20 30.30 6.95 -13.53
CA GLN A 20 29.98 8.40 -13.42
C GLN A 20 29.04 8.70 -12.24
N HIS A 21 28.24 7.74 -11.82
CA HIS A 21 27.20 7.92 -10.79
C HIS A 21 27.64 7.47 -9.39
N VAL A 22 28.66 6.62 -9.30
CA VAL A 22 29.15 6.06 -8.02
C VAL A 22 30.61 6.47 -7.81
N PRO A 23 30.88 7.62 -7.16
CA PRO A 23 32.25 8.15 -7.02
C PRO A 23 33.22 7.23 -6.26
N SER A 24 32.70 6.32 -5.44
CA SER A 24 33.48 5.42 -4.59
C SER A 24 33.93 4.11 -5.28
N LEU A 25 33.74 3.94 -6.61
CA LEU A 25 34.18 2.76 -7.36
C LEU A 25 35.69 2.60 -7.48
N LYS A 26 36.50 3.46 -6.87
CA LYS A 26 37.95 3.27 -6.72
C LYS A 26 38.32 2.20 -5.68
N GLN A 27 37.33 1.76 -4.88
CA GLN A 27 37.46 0.69 -3.89
C GLN A 27 36.90 -0.62 -4.45
N ASP A 28 37.16 -1.71 -3.74
CA ASP A 28 36.54 -2.99 -4.07
C ASP A 28 35.02 -2.91 -4.02
N ILE A 29 34.40 -3.56 -4.98
CA ILE A 29 32.93 -3.66 -5.14
C ILE A 29 32.50 -5.13 -5.21
N ILE A 30 31.19 -5.34 -5.20
CA ILE A 30 30.59 -6.62 -5.55
C ILE A 30 29.50 -6.36 -6.59
N LEU A 31 29.49 -7.13 -7.68
CA LEU A 31 28.37 -7.17 -8.60
C LEU A 31 27.41 -8.29 -8.21
N PHE A 32 26.11 -7.98 -8.23
CA PHE A 32 25.06 -8.97 -8.10
C PHE A 32 24.23 -9.00 -9.37
N LEU A 33 23.87 -10.20 -9.82
CA LEU A 33 22.90 -10.44 -10.89
C LEU A 33 21.73 -11.23 -10.29
N SER A 34 20.57 -10.60 -10.21
CA SER A 34 19.32 -11.25 -9.83
C SER A 34 18.55 -11.62 -11.10
N TYR A 35 18.12 -12.87 -11.22
CA TYR A 35 17.46 -13.39 -12.43
C TYR A 35 16.48 -14.51 -12.06
N GLY A 36 15.39 -14.61 -12.80
CA GLY A 36 14.40 -15.65 -12.55
C GLY A 36 13.10 -15.48 -13.31
N PRO A 37 12.21 -16.48 -13.24
CA PRO A 37 10.90 -16.46 -13.87
C PRO A 37 9.91 -15.58 -13.09
N LYS A 38 8.75 -15.32 -13.69
CA LYS A 38 7.69 -14.48 -13.08
C LYS A 38 7.01 -15.11 -11.88
N ASP A 39 7.01 -16.42 -11.77
CA ASP A 39 6.22 -17.18 -10.80
C ASP A 39 7.02 -17.74 -9.62
N LEU A 40 8.33 -17.62 -9.64
CA LEU A 40 9.22 -18.10 -8.58
C LEU A 40 10.22 -17.02 -8.16
N ARG A 41 10.66 -17.12 -6.91
CA ARG A 41 11.72 -16.24 -6.38
C ARG A 41 12.97 -16.33 -7.24
N CYS A 42 13.55 -15.18 -7.56
CA CYS A 42 14.79 -15.08 -8.34
C CYS A 42 15.97 -15.77 -7.67
N SER A 43 16.90 -16.23 -8.50
CA SER A 43 18.27 -16.57 -8.12
C SER A 43 19.10 -15.30 -8.08
N VAL A 44 20.14 -15.27 -7.24
CA VAL A 44 21.06 -14.14 -7.15
C VAL A 44 22.49 -14.67 -7.19
N TRP A 45 23.18 -14.35 -8.28
CA TRP A 45 24.61 -14.55 -8.42
C TRP A 45 25.37 -13.34 -7.89
N GLN A 46 26.59 -13.53 -7.40
CA GLN A 46 27.49 -12.44 -7.00
C GLN A 46 28.91 -12.68 -7.47
N SER A 47 29.64 -11.60 -7.79
CA SER A 47 31.09 -11.63 -8.02
C SER A 47 31.83 -11.76 -6.69
N GLU A 48 33.14 -12.03 -6.77
CA GLU A 48 34.04 -11.78 -5.65
C GLU A 48 34.10 -10.26 -5.35
N LYS A 49 34.48 -9.92 -4.12
CA LYS A 49 34.83 -8.55 -3.73
C LYS A 49 36.15 -8.17 -4.41
N THR A 50 36.10 -7.33 -5.42
CA THR A 50 37.24 -6.96 -6.26
C THR A 50 36.98 -5.63 -6.99
N ASN A 51 37.93 -5.18 -7.82
CA ASN A 51 37.74 -4.01 -8.66
C ASN A 51 36.67 -4.26 -9.75
N LEU A 52 36.12 -3.16 -10.29
CA LEU A 52 35.03 -3.21 -11.27
C LEU A 52 35.35 -4.05 -12.52
N GLU A 53 36.58 -3.96 -13.06
CA GLU A 53 36.95 -4.68 -14.30
C GLU A 53 36.98 -6.19 -14.10
N GLN A 54 37.51 -6.65 -12.97
CA GLN A 54 37.51 -8.07 -12.63
C GLN A 54 36.09 -8.57 -12.31
N ALA A 55 35.30 -7.82 -11.55
CA ALA A 55 33.93 -8.16 -11.26
C ALA A 55 33.07 -8.23 -12.55
N LYS A 56 33.28 -7.29 -13.49
CA LYS A 56 32.64 -7.29 -14.81
C LYS A 56 33.01 -8.53 -15.63
N LYS A 57 34.31 -8.94 -15.61
CA LYS A 57 34.76 -10.16 -16.28
C LYS A 57 34.03 -11.39 -15.71
N GLN A 58 34.00 -11.54 -14.38
CA GLN A 58 33.30 -12.65 -13.71
C GLN A 58 31.79 -12.68 -14.06
N LEU A 59 31.16 -11.50 -14.12
CA LEU A 59 29.75 -11.38 -14.52
C LEU A 59 29.53 -11.83 -15.97
N LEU A 60 30.43 -11.41 -16.91
CA LEU A 60 30.34 -11.81 -18.31
C LEU A 60 30.54 -13.32 -18.50
N ASP A 61 31.48 -13.91 -17.78
CA ASP A 61 31.76 -15.35 -17.83
C ASP A 61 30.51 -16.12 -17.34
N PHE A 62 29.90 -15.71 -16.21
CA PHE A 62 28.69 -16.29 -15.70
C PHE A 62 27.49 -16.16 -16.66
N ILE A 63 27.29 -14.97 -17.23
CA ILE A 63 26.17 -14.71 -18.15
C ILE A 63 26.31 -15.55 -19.42
N ASN A 64 27.53 -15.71 -19.93
CA ASN A 64 27.79 -16.58 -21.10
C ASN A 64 27.50 -18.05 -20.78
N GLU A 65 27.87 -18.53 -19.61
CA GLU A 65 27.57 -19.89 -19.19
C GLU A 65 26.03 -20.09 -19.00
N GLN A 66 25.35 -19.16 -18.37
CA GLN A 66 23.94 -19.29 -18.00
C GLN A 66 22.99 -19.08 -19.17
N PHE A 67 23.22 -18.09 -20.05
CA PHE A 67 22.23 -17.61 -21.01
C PHE A 67 22.63 -17.76 -22.49
N ALA A 68 23.85 -18.18 -22.83
CA ALA A 68 24.25 -18.26 -24.25
C ALA A 68 23.43 -19.26 -25.08
N GLN A 69 22.91 -20.31 -24.45
CA GLN A 69 22.14 -21.37 -25.06
C GLN A 69 20.69 -21.46 -24.54
N SER A 70 20.27 -20.54 -23.68
CA SER A 70 18.95 -20.51 -23.05
C SER A 70 18.27 -19.17 -23.31
N PRO A 71 16.93 -19.08 -23.27
CA PRO A 71 16.23 -17.80 -23.24
C PRO A 71 16.65 -16.99 -22.00
N LEU A 72 16.62 -15.66 -22.12
CA LEU A 72 16.75 -14.80 -20.95
C LEU A 72 15.56 -15.03 -20.02
N ASP A 73 15.82 -14.96 -18.71
CA ASP A 73 14.77 -14.98 -17.71
C ASP A 73 13.82 -13.78 -17.84
N ASP A 74 12.62 -13.91 -17.31
CA ASP A 74 11.59 -12.85 -17.33
C ASP A 74 12.03 -11.60 -16.56
N TYR A 75 12.74 -11.81 -15.44
CA TYR A 75 13.23 -10.75 -14.58
C TYR A 75 14.75 -10.79 -14.48
N ILE A 76 15.40 -9.68 -14.78
CA ILE A 76 16.83 -9.52 -14.65
C ILE A 76 17.13 -8.16 -14.02
N LYS A 77 17.92 -8.15 -12.93
CA LYS A 77 18.36 -6.95 -12.23
C LYS A 77 19.85 -7.05 -11.92
N ILE A 78 20.58 -5.95 -12.10
CA ILE A 78 21.98 -5.84 -11.73
C ILE A 78 22.12 -4.81 -10.61
N ASP A 79 22.89 -5.16 -9.58
CA ASP A 79 23.26 -4.27 -8.49
C ASP A 79 24.79 -4.18 -8.39
N VAL A 80 25.29 -2.97 -8.22
CA VAL A 80 26.67 -2.68 -7.84
C VAL A 80 26.69 -2.32 -6.37
N ALA A 81 27.24 -3.17 -5.54
CA ALA A 81 27.45 -2.89 -4.12
C ALA A 81 28.71 -2.05 -3.94
N TYR A 82 28.60 -0.96 -3.21
CA TYR A 82 29.66 0.00 -2.94
C TYR A 82 29.58 0.50 -1.48
N ASN A 83 30.55 1.31 -1.03
CA ASN A 83 30.64 1.74 0.36
C ASN A 83 30.65 0.56 1.36
N LEU A 84 31.43 -0.48 1.04
CA LEU A 84 31.57 -1.64 1.91
C LEU A 84 32.22 -1.21 3.22
N THR A 85 31.44 -1.17 4.29
CA THR A 85 31.84 -0.66 5.59
C THR A 85 31.79 -1.76 6.63
N LYS A 86 32.91 -1.99 7.30
CA LYS A 86 32.99 -2.90 8.45
C LYS A 86 32.22 -2.31 9.64
N GLN A 87 31.36 -3.07 10.25
CA GLN A 87 30.57 -2.69 11.44
C GLN A 87 30.57 -3.82 12.47
N ALA A 88 30.54 -3.46 13.75
CA ALA A 88 30.37 -4.44 14.80
C ALA A 88 28.99 -5.12 14.70
N TRP A 89 28.97 -6.44 14.75
CA TRP A 89 27.70 -7.21 14.66
C TRP A 89 26.65 -6.71 15.65
N LYS A 90 27.04 -6.52 16.90
CA LYS A 90 26.13 -6.08 17.96
C LYS A 90 25.45 -4.74 17.68
N GLU A 91 26.15 -3.82 17.03
CA GLU A 91 25.56 -2.52 16.66
C GLU A 91 24.48 -2.67 15.60
N VAL A 92 24.72 -3.50 14.58
CA VAL A 92 23.74 -3.76 13.53
C VAL A 92 22.56 -4.57 14.05
N GLU A 93 22.81 -5.57 14.89
CA GLU A 93 21.75 -6.32 15.58
C GLU A 93 20.85 -5.38 16.40
N GLN A 94 21.45 -4.45 17.17
CA GLN A 94 20.72 -3.45 17.93
C GLN A 94 19.96 -2.47 17.03
N GLN A 95 20.54 -2.00 15.93
CA GLN A 95 19.84 -1.16 14.96
C GLN A 95 18.57 -1.85 14.43
N VAL A 96 18.67 -3.12 14.07
CA VAL A 96 17.53 -3.90 13.60
C VAL A 96 16.47 -4.08 14.71
N HIS A 97 16.91 -4.36 15.93
CA HIS A 97 16.02 -4.54 17.08
C HIS A 97 15.28 -3.26 17.49
N HIS A 98 15.95 -2.11 17.43
CA HIS A 98 15.38 -0.81 17.84
C HIS A 98 14.61 -0.11 16.71
N GLN A 99 14.52 -0.67 15.51
CA GLN A 99 13.68 -0.09 14.47
C GLN A 99 12.21 -0.10 14.87
N PHE A 100 11.64 1.09 14.96
CA PHE A 100 10.29 1.31 15.47
C PHE A 100 9.19 0.74 14.57
N HIS A 101 9.47 0.54 13.30
CA HIS A 101 8.61 -0.13 12.35
C HIS A 101 9.43 -1.17 11.62
N ASN A 102 8.94 -2.37 11.56
CA ASN A 102 9.59 -3.51 10.96
C ASN A 102 10.01 -3.24 9.50
N ASN A 103 11.10 -3.91 9.05
CA ASN A 103 11.55 -3.92 7.66
C ASN A 103 12.07 -2.57 7.12
N HIS A 104 12.65 -1.74 7.98
CA HIS A 104 13.29 -0.49 7.58
C HIS A 104 14.82 -0.53 7.53
N TYR A 105 15.45 -1.67 7.76
CA TYR A 105 16.87 -1.85 7.50
C TYR A 105 17.12 -1.87 5.98
N ARG A 106 17.96 -0.97 5.49
CA ARG A 106 18.05 -0.65 4.06
C ARG A 106 19.45 -0.86 3.45
N LYS A 107 20.25 -1.71 4.05
CA LYS A 107 21.60 -2.04 3.58
C LYS A 107 21.69 -3.50 3.16
N GLY A 108 22.57 -3.79 2.21
CA GLY A 108 23.05 -5.16 2.01
C GLY A 108 24.04 -5.57 3.10
N ILE A 109 24.21 -6.86 3.32
CA ILE A 109 25.06 -7.42 4.39
C ILE A 109 25.99 -8.48 3.82
N GLY A 110 27.30 -8.38 4.14
CA GLY A 110 28.30 -9.44 3.99
C GLY A 110 28.70 -9.99 5.35
N PHE A 111 28.82 -11.29 5.47
CA PHE A 111 29.06 -11.99 6.73
C PHE A 111 30.52 -12.35 6.99
N ASP A 112 31.42 -11.98 6.09
CA ASP A 112 32.87 -12.15 6.21
C ASP A 112 33.62 -11.03 5.49
N GLU A 113 34.94 -10.90 5.73
CA GLU A 113 35.78 -9.82 5.21
C GLU A 113 35.81 -9.75 3.67
N HIS A 114 35.71 -10.91 3.02
CA HIS A 114 35.68 -11.01 1.57
C HIS A 114 34.27 -10.92 1.00
N CYS A 115 33.26 -10.77 1.87
CA CYS A 115 31.84 -10.86 1.50
C CYS A 115 31.54 -12.12 0.65
N SER A 116 32.21 -13.24 0.97
CA SER A 116 31.99 -14.50 0.27
C SER A 116 30.58 -15.05 0.50
N VAL A 117 29.95 -14.61 1.57
CA VAL A 117 28.51 -14.73 1.82
C VAL A 117 27.94 -13.34 2.00
N ALA A 118 27.17 -12.89 1.02
CA ALA A 118 26.52 -11.58 1.06
C ALA A 118 25.10 -11.64 0.51
N PHE A 119 24.24 -10.74 0.99
CA PHE A 119 22.86 -10.62 0.58
C PHE A 119 22.48 -9.16 0.32
N LEU A 120 21.77 -8.94 -0.76
CA LEU A 120 21.08 -7.66 -1.03
C LEU A 120 20.01 -7.39 0.01
N GLU A 121 19.66 -6.13 0.23
CA GLU A 121 18.53 -5.75 1.09
C GLU A 121 17.25 -6.52 0.75
N GLN A 122 16.93 -6.63 -0.54
CA GLN A 122 15.74 -7.30 -1.03
C GLN A 122 15.75 -8.81 -0.74
N GLU A 123 16.94 -9.45 -0.83
CA GLU A 123 17.08 -10.86 -0.43
C GLU A 123 16.87 -11.05 1.07
N ILE A 124 17.39 -10.13 1.90
CA ILE A 124 17.28 -10.19 3.36
C ILE A 124 15.81 -10.28 3.78
N TYR A 125 14.96 -9.46 3.16
CA TYR A 125 13.53 -9.48 3.44
C TYR A 125 12.76 -10.57 2.71
N GLY A 126 13.06 -10.80 1.44
CA GLY A 126 12.42 -11.85 0.65
C GLY A 126 12.66 -13.26 1.21
N LYS A 127 13.82 -13.48 1.80
CA LYS A 127 14.20 -14.74 2.48
C LYS A 127 13.93 -14.72 4.00
N ALA A 128 13.34 -13.64 4.51
CA ALA A 128 13.05 -13.44 5.93
C ALA A 128 14.26 -13.64 6.87
N ILE A 129 15.45 -13.23 6.42
CA ILE A 129 16.67 -13.24 7.25
C ILE A 129 16.51 -12.21 8.38
N ILE A 130 15.96 -11.02 8.08
CA ILE A 130 15.44 -10.08 9.07
C ILE A 130 13.93 -10.20 9.05
N ARG A 131 13.32 -10.45 10.20
CA ARG A 131 11.87 -10.55 10.35
C ARG A 131 11.36 -10.14 11.71
N GLY A 132 10.07 -9.80 11.80
CA GLY A 132 9.34 -9.58 13.04
C GLY A 132 8.26 -10.63 13.25
N LEU A 133 7.83 -10.82 14.49
CA LEU A 133 6.70 -11.69 14.81
C LEU A 133 5.36 -11.01 14.48
N SER A 134 5.27 -9.69 14.71
CA SER A 134 4.13 -8.85 14.40
C SER A 134 4.61 -7.41 14.16
N TYR A 135 3.73 -6.54 13.65
CA TYR A 135 4.08 -5.15 13.34
C TYR A 135 4.46 -4.31 14.59
N ASP A 136 4.02 -4.73 15.76
CA ASP A 136 4.22 -4.06 17.05
C ASP A 136 5.41 -4.63 17.85
N LYS A 137 6.12 -5.61 17.28
CA LYS A 137 7.29 -6.24 17.92
C LYS A 137 8.57 -5.95 17.15
N PRO A 138 9.70 -5.87 17.86
CA PRO A 138 11.00 -5.67 17.23
C PRO A 138 11.31 -6.70 16.15
N ASN A 139 12.10 -6.28 15.18
CA ASN A 139 12.74 -7.19 14.24
C ASN A 139 13.94 -7.89 14.87
N PHE A 140 14.28 -9.03 14.30
CA PHE A 140 15.47 -9.78 14.65
C PHE A 140 16.05 -10.52 13.44
N PHE A 141 17.32 -10.88 13.51
CA PHE A 141 17.94 -11.79 12.56
C PHE A 141 17.56 -13.24 12.88
N ASP A 142 17.04 -13.95 11.90
CA ASP A 142 16.68 -15.36 12.01
C ASP A 142 17.81 -16.24 11.48
N GLU A 143 18.58 -16.85 12.38
CA GLU A 143 19.73 -17.69 12.05
C GLU A 143 19.34 -18.90 11.18
N THR A 144 18.18 -19.48 11.42
CA THR A 144 17.69 -20.63 10.63
C THR A 144 17.42 -20.22 9.19
N ASN A 145 16.71 -19.10 9.00
CA ASN A 145 16.43 -18.57 7.67
C ASN A 145 17.70 -18.11 6.96
N LEU A 146 18.64 -17.49 7.69
CA LEU A 146 19.94 -17.09 7.14
C LEU A 146 20.70 -18.31 6.58
N ASN A 147 20.89 -19.36 7.39
CA ASN A 147 21.63 -20.54 6.96
C ASN A 147 20.90 -21.32 5.85
N TYR A 148 19.57 -21.32 5.85
CA TYR A 148 18.79 -21.86 4.75
C TYR A 148 19.02 -21.03 3.45
N ALA A 149 19.02 -19.70 3.55
CA ALA A 149 19.26 -18.81 2.43
C ALA A 149 20.69 -18.99 1.85
N VAL A 150 21.71 -19.14 2.71
CA VAL A 150 23.09 -19.48 2.30
C VAL A 150 23.13 -20.77 1.49
N LYS A 151 22.49 -21.83 2.00
CA LYS A 151 22.45 -23.14 1.32
C LYS A 151 21.75 -23.05 -0.05
N GLN A 152 20.74 -22.18 -0.19
CA GLN A 152 20.02 -22.03 -1.45
C GLN A 152 20.75 -21.15 -2.48
N LYS A 153 21.56 -20.20 -2.02
CA LYS A 153 22.24 -19.24 -2.89
C LYS A 153 23.56 -19.77 -3.47
N TYR A 154 24.32 -20.55 -2.69
CA TYR A 154 25.67 -20.96 -3.06
C TYR A 154 25.74 -22.45 -3.39
N ASN A 155 26.23 -22.78 -4.59
CA ASN A 155 26.43 -24.17 -5.02
C ASN A 155 27.50 -24.88 -4.21
N ALA A 156 28.57 -24.17 -3.84
CA ALA A 156 29.61 -24.70 -2.97
C ALA A 156 29.18 -24.61 -1.49
N PRO A 157 29.46 -25.64 -0.69
CA PRO A 157 29.18 -25.59 0.74
C PRO A 157 29.87 -24.39 1.40
N LYS A 158 29.09 -23.62 2.14
CA LYS A 158 29.59 -22.51 2.98
C LYS A 158 29.51 -22.91 4.46
N PRO A 159 30.41 -22.41 5.32
CA PRO A 159 30.32 -22.60 6.75
C PRO A 159 28.96 -22.13 7.29
N GLN A 160 28.45 -22.82 8.29
CA GLN A 160 27.26 -22.37 9.01
C GLN A 160 27.57 -21.06 9.75
N ILE A 161 26.72 -20.07 9.55
CA ILE A 161 26.83 -18.78 10.26
C ILE A 161 26.11 -18.92 11.59
N LYS A 162 26.84 -18.71 12.68
CA LYS A 162 26.29 -18.62 14.03
C LYS A 162 26.30 -17.16 14.48
N LEU A 163 25.13 -16.56 14.60
CA LEU A 163 25.01 -15.12 14.87
C LEU A 163 25.70 -14.70 16.16
N GLN A 164 25.66 -15.54 17.19
CA GLN A 164 26.30 -15.30 18.50
C GLN A 164 27.84 -15.30 18.44
N GLU A 165 28.46 -15.88 17.40
CA GLU A 165 29.90 -15.94 17.23
C GLU A 165 30.42 -14.79 16.33
N LEU A 166 29.52 -14.04 15.67
CA LEU A 166 29.92 -12.91 14.82
C LEU A 166 30.50 -11.76 15.66
N GLN A 167 31.65 -11.26 15.22
CA GLN A 167 32.28 -10.05 15.77
C GLN A 167 31.92 -8.85 14.90
N ASP A 168 32.16 -8.98 13.62
CA ASP A 168 31.99 -7.95 12.60
C ASP A 168 31.20 -8.47 11.41
N ILE A 169 30.55 -7.55 10.73
CA ILE A 169 29.92 -7.75 9.42
C ILE A 169 30.27 -6.57 8.50
N TRP A 170 29.99 -6.72 7.22
CA TRP A 170 30.15 -5.66 6.22
C TRP A 170 28.77 -5.24 5.72
N THR A 171 28.52 -3.95 5.75
CA THR A 171 27.30 -3.38 5.17
C THR A 171 27.64 -2.60 3.91
N PHE A 172 26.71 -2.56 2.96
CA PHE A 172 26.94 -1.85 1.71
C PHE A 172 25.67 -1.21 1.17
N ASP A 173 25.88 -0.16 0.37
CA ASP A 173 24.85 0.45 -0.45
C ASP A 173 24.82 -0.21 -1.82
N THR A 174 23.72 -0.06 -2.56
CA THR A 174 23.62 -0.56 -3.93
C THR A 174 23.20 0.52 -4.91
N TYR A 175 23.79 0.51 -6.10
CA TYR A 175 23.30 1.20 -7.30
C TYR A 175 22.84 0.13 -8.28
N ALA A 176 21.62 0.24 -8.79
CA ALA A 176 20.99 -0.87 -9.49
C ALA A 176 20.25 -0.44 -10.75
N ALA A 177 20.07 -1.40 -11.67
CA ALA A 177 19.17 -1.25 -12.79
C ALA A 177 18.43 -2.56 -13.09
N PHE A 178 17.20 -2.41 -13.57
CA PHE A 178 16.32 -3.49 -13.98
C PHE A 178 16.23 -3.55 -15.50
N TYR A 179 16.30 -4.75 -16.08
CA TYR A 179 16.23 -4.95 -17.53
C TYR A 179 14.78 -5.13 -17.97
N GLU A 180 14.28 -4.18 -18.72
CA GLU A 180 12.90 -4.15 -19.21
C GLU A 180 12.86 -3.54 -20.61
N ASN A 181 12.07 -4.11 -21.53
CA ASN A 181 11.92 -3.60 -22.90
C ASN A 181 13.26 -3.38 -23.62
N GLU A 182 14.15 -4.37 -23.52
CA GLU A 182 15.49 -4.38 -24.12
C GLU A 182 16.42 -3.25 -23.64
N LYS A 183 16.18 -2.66 -22.45
CA LYS A 183 16.98 -1.59 -21.85
C LYS A 183 17.14 -1.80 -20.35
N PHE A 184 18.23 -1.27 -19.79
CA PHE A 184 18.38 -1.13 -18.35
C PHE A 184 17.77 0.18 -17.87
N ILE A 185 16.85 0.09 -16.94
CA ILE A 185 16.19 1.22 -16.27
C ILE A 185 16.89 1.41 -14.92
N ASN A 186 17.46 2.59 -14.69
CA ASN A 186 18.06 2.92 -13.41
C ASN A 186 17.02 2.88 -12.30
N LEU A 187 17.38 2.26 -11.19
CA LEU A 187 16.58 2.24 -9.99
C LEU A 187 17.05 3.32 -9.02
N ALA A 188 16.16 3.81 -8.21
CA ALA A 188 16.50 4.79 -7.17
C ALA A 188 17.48 4.15 -6.17
N SER A 189 18.39 4.98 -5.65
CA SER A 189 19.28 4.63 -4.56
C SER A 189 18.95 5.50 -3.33
N GLY A 190 19.23 5.00 -2.15
CA GLY A 190 19.00 5.72 -0.90
C GLY A 190 17.93 5.08 -0.03
N TYR A 191 17.83 5.58 1.20
CA TYR A 191 17.11 4.92 2.29
C TYR A 191 15.63 4.63 2.00
N ASP A 192 14.89 5.58 1.42
CA ASP A 192 13.43 5.45 1.30
C ASP A 192 13.01 4.61 0.07
N ALA A 193 13.75 4.69 -1.04
CA ALA A 193 13.36 4.12 -2.33
C ALA A 193 14.40 3.16 -2.94
N ASN A 194 15.35 2.66 -2.15
CA ASN A 194 16.45 1.84 -2.64
C ASN A 194 15.98 0.61 -3.45
N GLY A 195 16.47 0.50 -4.69
CA GLY A 195 16.18 -0.62 -5.58
C GLY A 195 14.78 -0.61 -6.21
N ILE A 196 14.09 0.52 -6.20
CA ILE A 196 12.75 0.70 -6.80
C ILE A 196 12.87 1.71 -7.94
N ARG A 197 12.09 1.52 -9.03
CA ARG A 197 12.11 2.45 -10.17
C ARG A 197 11.73 3.88 -9.77
N ALA A 198 12.38 4.85 -10.40
CA ALA A 198 12.05 6.25 -10.20
C ALA A 198 10.69 6.59 -10.85
N ILE A 199 9.97 7.51 -10.25
CA ILE A 199 8.73 8.03 -10.82
C ILE A 199 9.07 8.84 -12.07
N SER A 200 8.30 8.65 -13.14
CA SER A 200 8.47 9.39 -14.39
C SER A 200 8.21 10.89 -14.19
N SER A 201 8.79 11.73 -15.07
CA SER A 201 8.53 13.18 -15.05
C SER A 201 7.04 13.51 -15.25
N ASN A 202 6.30 12.67 -15.98
CA ASN A 202 4.84 12.76 -16.07
C ASN A 202 4.20 11.92 -14.96
N LYS A 203 4.12 12.48 -13.75
CA LYS A 203 3.55 11.82 -12.58
C LYS A 203 2.12 11.34 -12.79
N LYS A 204 1.28 12.18 -13.42
CA LYS A 204 -0.13 11.83 -13.65
C LYS A 204 -0.27 10.58 -14.50
N GLN A 205 0.50 10.47 -15.58
CA GLN A 205 0.53 9.27 -16.41
C GLN A 205 1.09 8.06 -15.65
N HIS A 206 2.13 8.25 -14.84
CA HIS A 206 2.69 7.21 -13.99
C HIS A 206 1.65 6.64 -13.03
N PHE A 207 0.90 7.51 -12.34
CA PHE A 207 -0.14 7.09 -11.41
C PHE A 207 -1.38 6.50 -12.11
N GLN A 208 -1.72 6.96 -13.31
CA GLN A 208 -2.76 6.31 -14.13
C GLN A 208 -2.40 4.85 -14.44
N HIS A 209 -1.15 4.60 -14.84
CA HIS A 209 -0.68 3.25 -15.10
C HIS A 209 -0.66 2.37 -13.82
N LEU A 210 -0.28 2.98 -12.69
CA LEU A 210 -0.31 2.31 -11.39
C LEU A 210 -1.75 1.94 -10.98
N ILE A 211 -2.73 2.85 -11.19
CA ILE A 211 -4.17 2.55 -10.97
C ILE A 211 -4.61 1.39 -11.85
N GLU A 212 -4.25 1.40 -13.14
CA GLU A 212 -4.59 0.32 -14.07
C GLU A 212 -4.08 -1.03 -13.59
N GLN A 213 -2.79 -1.12 -13.27
CA GLN A 213 -2.16 -2.35 -12.82
C GLN A 213 -2.73 -2.84 -11.48
N ASN A 214 -2.93 -1.92 -10.52
CA ASN A 214 -3.42 -2.30 -9.20
C ASN A 214 -4.92 -2.65 -9.20
N SER A 215 -5.73 -1.99 -10.00
CA SER A 215 -7.15 -2.35 -10.14
C SER A 215 -7.31 -3.73 -10.78
N GLU A 216 -6.47 -4.08 -11.76
CA GLU A 216 -6.43 -5.42 -12.34
C GLU A 216 -6.02 -6.46 -11.28
N PHE A 217 -4.96 -6.18 -10.51
CA PHE A 217 -4.57 -7.03 -9.39
C PHE A 217 -5.74 -7.24 -8.42
N LEU A 218 -6.41 -6.17 -7.95
CA LEU A 218 -7.52 -6.27 -7.00
C LEU A 218 -8.73 -7.02 -7.58
N HIS A 219 -9.06 -6.77 -8.85
CA HIS A 219 -10.11 -7.50 -9.57
C HIS A 219 -9.82 -9.00 -9.63
N ASP A 220 -8.56 -9.39 -9.83
CA ASP A 220 -8.17 -10.79 -9.93
C ASP A 220 -8.17 -11.50 -8.57
N GLN A 221 -8.17 -10.75 -7.45
CA GLN A 221 -8.42 -11.34 -6.14
C GLN A 221 -9.87 -11.82 -5.96
N ILE A 222 -10.82 -11.42 -6.80
CA ILE A 222 -12.21 -11.88 -6.73
C ILE A 222 -12.31 -13.27 -7.35
N GLN A 223 -12.65 -14.25 -6.53
CA GLN A 223 -12.91 -15.63 -6.93
C GLN A 223 -14.27 -15.75 -7.65
N GLU A 224 -14.53 -16.86 -8.32
CA GLU A 224 -15.78 -17.11 -9.06
C GLU A 224 -17.05 -16.96 -8.20
N ASN A 225 -16.98 -17.31 -6.92
CA ASN A 225 -18.08 -17.15 -5.97
C ASN A 225 -18.24 -15.73 -5.42
N GLY A 226 -17.45 -14.79 -5.87
CA GLY A 226 -17.46 -13.38 -5.43
C GLY A 226 -16.65 -13.09 -4.15
N LYS A 227 -16.09 -14.10 -3.49
CA LYS A 227 -15.24 -13.90 -2.33
C LYS A 227 -13.84 -13.46 -2.77
N PHE A 228 -13.24 -12.48 -2.06
CA PHE A 228 -11.84 -12.12 -2.32
C PHE A 228 -10.86 -13.15 -1.72
N ILE A 229 -9.73 -13.35 -2.38
CA ILE A 229 -8.49 -13.78 -1.73
C ILE A 229 -8.06 -12.60 -0.88
N TYR A 230 -8.09 -12.76 0.44
CA TYR A 230 -8.03 -11.63 1.38
C TYR A 230 -6.67 -10.96 1.47
N GLY A 231 -5.60 -11.72 1.26
CA GLY A 231 -4.24 -11.20 1.24
C GLY A 231 -3.17 -12.24 1.51
N TYR A 232 -1.91 -11.78 1.48
CA TYR A 232 -0.71 -12.61 1.55
C TYR A 232 0.35 -12.00 2.46
N PHE A 233 1.17 -12.86 3.04
CA PHE A 233 2.50 -12.52 3.54
C PHE A 233 3.53 -12.94 2.49
N SER A 234 4.02 -11.99 1.71
CA SER A 234 4.73 -12.20 0.44
C SER A 234 6.03 -12.99 0.57
N ALA A 235 6.79 -12.79 1.67
CA ALA A 235 8.04 -13.50 1.89
C ALA A 235 7.86 -15.01 2.15
N TYR A 236 6.67 -15.43 2.59
CA TYR A 236 6.38 -16.78 3.06
C TYR A 236 5.42 -17.58 2.16
N ASP A 237 4.87 -16.99 1.12
CA ASP A 237 3.75 -17.54 0.32
C ASP A 237 2.62 -18.06 1.24
N ARG A 238 2.19 -17.21 2.16
CA ARG A 238 1.19 -17.59 3.16
C ARG A 238 -0.03 -16.69 3.06
N ASP A 239 -1.19 -17.32 2.83
CA ASP A 239 -2.47 -16.64 2.79
C ASP A 239 -2.87 -16.10 4.18
N ILE A 240 -3.52 -14.94 4.18
CA ILE A 240 -4.17 -14.37 5.35
C ILE A 240 -5.57 -14.99 5.45
N ARG A 241 -5.79 -15.81 6.49
CA ARG A 241 -7.04 -16.60 6.64
C ARG A 241 -8.21 -15.82 7.24
N ASN A 242 -7.96 -14.64 7.81
CA ASN A 242 -9.04 -13.80 8.34
C ASN A 242 -9.86 -13.23 7.19
N TYR A 243 -11.13 -12.93 7.46
CA TYR A 243 -12.00 -12.23 6.54
C TYR A 243 -12.77 -11.14 7.28
N ASN A 244 -13.08 -10.05 6.60
CA ASN A 244 -13.74 -8.90 7.22
C ASN A 244 -14.71 -8.27 6.23
N THR A 245 -15.95 -8.04 6.67
CA THR A 245 -17.03 -7.50 5.84
C THR A 245 -16.74 -6.07 5.39
N VAL A 246 -16.16 -5.23 6.27
CA VAL A 246 -15.76 -3.86 5.91
C VAL A 246 -14.86 -3.88 4.68
N ARG A 247 -13.74 -4.62 4.77
CA ARG A 247 -12.74 -4.68 3.71
C ARG A 247 -13.24 -5.30 2.41
N HIS A 248 -14.17 -6.25 2.51
CA HIS A 248 -14.83 -6.77 1.31
C HIS A 248 -15.59 -5.65 0.58
N CYS A 249 -16.43 -4.92 1.30
CA CYS A 249 -17.27 -3.88 0.71
C CYS A 249 -16.44 -2.68 0.21
N THR A 250 -15.43 -2.23 0.97
CA THR A 250 -14.58 -1.10 0.56
C THR A 250 -13.67 -1.47 -0.61
N SER A 251 -13.23 -2.72 -0.73
CA SER A 251 -12.48 -3.18 -1.91
C SER A 251 -13.33 -3.18 -3.19
N VAL A 252 -14.61 -3.57 -3.10
CA VAL A 252 -15.56 -3.43 -4.22
C VAL A 252 -15.82 -1.95 -4.53
N TYR A 253 -15.97 -1.12 -3.50
CA TYR A 253 -16.11 0.34 -3.66
C TYR A 253 -14.93 0.94 -4.43
N ALA A 254 -13.68 0.60 -4.08
CA ALA A 254 -12.49 1.07 -4.78
C ALA A 254 -12.42 0.60 -6.24
N LEU A 255 -12.82 -0.64 -6.54
CA LEU A 255 -12.95 -1.12 -7.93
C LEU A 255 -14.00 -0.32 -8.70
N LEU A 256 -15.10 0.06 -8.07
CA LEU A 256 -16.10 0.93 -8.69
C LEU A 256 -15.58 2.35 -8.91
N GLU A 257 -14.77 2.89 -8.00
CA GLU A 257 -14.12 4.20 -8.19
C GLU A 257 -13.19 4.22 -9.42
N THR A 258 -12.59 3.09 -9.79
CA THR A 258 -11.72 3.05 -10.98
C THR A 258 -12.43 3.46 -12.26
N PHE A 259 -13.76 3.24 -12.35
CA PHE A 259 -14.56 3.67 -13.51
C PHE A 259 -14.66 5.20 -13.67
N GLU A 260 -14.25 5.97 -12.66
CA GLU A 260 -14.18 7.43 -12.76
C GLU A 260 -13.00 7.92 -13.63
N VAL A 261 -11.95 7.09 -13.79
CA VAL A 261 -10.72 7.45 -14.50
C VAL A 261 -10.35 6.50 -15.64
N GLN A 262 -10.99 5.35 -15.71
CA GLN A 262 -10.78 4.36 -16.77
C GLN A 262 -12.04 3.52 -17.03
N SER A 263 -12.21 3.04 -18.27
CA SER A 263 -13.32 2.13 -18.62
C SER A 263 -12.81 0.69 -18.62
N LYS A 264 -13.39 -0.15 -17.77
CA LYS A 264 -13.05 -1.58 -17.61
C LYS A 264 -14.32 -2.45 -17.59
N PRO A 265 -15.08 -2.51 -18.68
CA PRO A 265 -16.35 -3.25 -18.71
C PRO A 265 -16.20 -4.73 -18.36
N GLU A 266 -15.03 -5.31 -18.57
CA GLU A 266 -14.68 -6.68 -18.19
C GLU A 266 -14.69 -6.95 -16.69
N TYR A 267 -14.70 -5.91 -15.85
CA TYR A 267 -14.73 -6.07 -14.38
C TYR A 267 -16.14 -6.39 -13.84
N TRP A 268 -17.21 -6.05 -14.59
CA TRP A 268 -18.58 -6.16 -14.10
C TRP A 268 -18.98 -7.55 -13.62
N PRO A 269 -18.67 -8.66 -14.31
CA PRO A 269 -19.07 -9.98 -13.83
C PRO A 269 -18.57 -10.30 -12.43
N LYS A 270 -17.29 -10.03 -12.14
CA LYS A 270 -16.70 -10.27 -10.81
C LYS A 270 -17.18 -9.25 -9.77
N ILE A 271 -17.38 -7.98 -10.14
CA ILE A 271 -17.96 -6.97 -9.25
C ILE A 271 -19.37 -7.38 -8.82
N HIS A 272 -20.24 -7.79 -9.76
CA HIS A 272 -21.57 -8.30 -9.43
C HIS A 272 -21.52 -9.54 -8.54
N ALA A 273 -20.60 -10.46 -8.81
CA ALA A 273 -20.40 -11.63 -7.96
C ALA A 273 -19.99 -11.25 -6.54
N ALA A 274 -19.09 -10.24 -6.38
CA ALA A 274 -18.65 -9.77 -5.07
C ALA A 274 -19.77 -9.05 -4.31
N ILE A 275 -20.57 -8.20 -4.97
CA ILE A 275 -21.76 -7.58 -4.36
C ILE A 275 -22.75 -8.67 -3.92
N HIS A 276 -23.02 -9.64 -4.79
CA HIS A 276 -23.94 -10.74 -4.48
C HIS A 276 -23.42 -11.57 -3.30
N TYR A 277 -22.12 -11.86 -3.25
CA TYR A 277 -21.51 -12.55 -2.12
C TYR A 277 -21.72 -11.80 -0.81
N ALA A 278 -21.48 -10.49 -0.78
CA ALA A 278 -21.68 -9.66 0.41
C ALA A 278 -23.14 -9.70 0.88
N LEU A 279 -24.09 -9.51 -0.04
CA LEU A 279 -25.51 -9.49 0.28
C LEU A 279 -26.04 -10.88 0.71
N THR A 280 -25.52 -11.96 0.14
CA THR A 280 -25.95 -13.32 0.52
C THR A 280 -25.37 -13.75 1.87
N LYS A 281 -24.10 -13.43 2.15
CA LYS A 281 -23.39 -13.93 3.33
C LYS A 281 -23.57 -13.05 4.55
N PHE A 282 -23.51 -11.74 4.38
CA PHE A 282 -23.39 -10.81 5.50
C PHE A 282 -24.65 -9.98 5.76
N TYR A 283 -25.50 -9.76 4.77
CA TYR A 283 -26.73 -9.01 4.95
C TYR A 283 -27.78 -9.81 5.71
N LYS A 284 -28.38 -9.20 6.76
CA LYS A 284 -29.42 -9.80 7.58
C LYS A 284 -30.54 -8.80 7.83
N GLU A 285 -31.75 -9.14 7.44
CA GLU A 285 -32.95 -8.35 7.78
C GLU A 285 -33.30 -8.55 9.26
N LYS A 286 -33.54 -7.44 9.97
CA LYS A 286 -34.04 -7.44 11.33
C LYS A 286 -35.59 -7.42 11.33
N ASP A 287 -36.13 -6.60 10.44
CA ASP A 287 -37.57 -6.42 10.24
C ASP A 287 -37.84 -5.96 8.78
N SER A 288 -39.09 -5.61 8.46
CA SER A 288 -39.49 -5.18 7.11
C SER A 288 -38.70 -3.96 6.58
N GLU A 289 -38.23 -3.07 7.49
CA GLU A 289 -37.66 -1.77 7.16
C GLU A 289 -36.15 -1.67 7.49
N THR A 290 -35.62 -2.63 8.26
CA THR A 290 -34.28 -2.53 8.84
C THR A 290 -33.47 -3.77 8.53
N ALA A 291 -32.24 -3.56 8.12
CA ALA A 291 -31.25 -4.61 7.96
C ALA A 291 -29.86 -4.19 8.47
N PHE A 292 -29.00 -5.17 8.66
CA PHE A 292 -27.61 -4.97 9.06
C PHE A 292 -26.66 -5.91 8.30
N MET A 293 -25.42 -5.45 8.14
CA MET A 293 -24.30 -6.32 7.78
C MET A 293 -23.69 -6.91 9.04
N ILE A 294 -23.54 -8.23 9.06
CA ILE A 294 -22.82 -8.94 10.11
C ILE A 294 -21.36 -9.14 9.73
N ASP A 295 -20.49 -9.27 10.73
CA ASP A 295 -19.07 -9.58 10.57
C ASP A 295 -18.65 -10.56 11.66
N GLY A 296 -17.62 -11.38 11.39
CA GLY A 296 -17.12 -12.36 12.35
C GLY A 296 -17.15 -13.80 11.82
N LYS A 297 -17.07 -14.74 12.74
CA LYS A 297 -17.12 -16.17 12.47
C LYS A 297 -18.45 -16.74 12.95
N GLU A 298 -18.78 -17.92 12.44
CA GLU A 298 -19.95 -18.65 12.89
C GLU A 298 -19.94 -18.86 14.43
N GLY A 299 -21.02 -18.48 15.07
CA GLY A 299 -21.16 -18.49 16.54
C GLY A 299 -20.65 -17.21 17.25
N GLU A 300 -19.95 -16.29 16.55
CA GLU A 300 -19.36 -15.06 17.11
C GLU A 300 -19.64 -13.85 16.22
N PHE A 301 -20.79 -13.83 15.54
CA PHE A 301 -21.13 -12.70 14.67
C PHE A 301 -21.46 -11.44 15.49
N GLU A 302 -21.06 -10.30 14.95
CA GLU A 302 -21.36 -8.98 15.47
C GLU A 302 -21.82 -8.04 14.35
N ILE A 303 -22.57 -7.02 14.70
CA ILE A 303 -22.97 -5.93 13.81
C ILE A 303 -22.03 -4.76 14.06
N LYS A 304 -21.22 -4.41 13.06
CA LYS A 304 -20.31 -3.26 13.12
C LYS A 304 -20.87 -2.09 12.34
N LEU A 305 -20.89 -0.91 12.94
CA LEU A 305 -21.30 0.33 12.27
C LEU A 305 -20.53 0.53 10.95
N GLY A 306 -19.19 0.35 10.95
CA GLY A 306 -18.36 0.47 9.77
C GLY A 306 -18.69 -0.55 8.67
N ALA A 307 -19.10 -1.79 9.01
CA ALA A 307 -19.49 -2.78 8.00
C ALA A 307 -20.78 -2.37 7.27
N ASN A 308 -21.72 -1.79 8.01
CA ASN A 308 -22.96 -1.25 7.44
C ASN A 308 -22.68 -0.04 6.55
N ALA A 309 -21.82 0.87 7.00
CA ALA A 309 -21.39 2.03 6.24
C ALA A 309 -20.68 1.64 4.94
N ALA A 310 -19.72 0.71 5.00
CA ALA A 310 -18.99 0.22 3.84
C ALA A 310 -19.91 -0.43 2.79
N ALA A 311 -20.94 -1.17 3.23
CA ALA A 311 -21.92 -1.75 2.32
C ALA A 311 -22.76 -0.66 1.62
N ILE A 312 -23.20 0.37 2.34
CA ILE A 312 -23.91 1.51 1.73
C ILE A 312 -22.99 2.22 0.74
N LEU A 313 -21.72 2.49 1.08
CA LEU A 313 -20.76 3.13 0.17
C LEU A 313 -20.59 2.32 -1.12
N MET A 314 -20.41 1.00 -1.01
CA MET A 314 -20.32 0.09 -2.16
C MET A 314 -21.54 0.17 -3.07
N LEU A 315 -22.75 0.06 -2.51
CA LEU A 315 -23.98 0.03 -3.27
C LEU A 315 -24.37 1.41 -3.83
N ALA A 316 -24.10 2.48 -3.09
CA ALA A 316 -24.28 3.85 -3.55
C ALA A 316 -23.33 4.18 -4.73
N LYS A 317 -22.05 3.76 -4.64
CA LYS A 317 -21.09 3.93 -5.75
C LYS A 317 -21.51 3.10 -6.98
N TYR A 318 -22.01 1.89 -6.78
CA TYR A 318 -22.57 1.12 -7.89
C TYR A 318 -23.70 1.88 -8.60
N GLN A 319 -24.64 2.45 -7.85
CA GLN A 319 -25.73 3.24 -8.41
C GLN A 319 -25.23 4.53 -9.09
N GLU A 320 -24.25 5.20 -8.51
CA GLU A 320 -23.60 6.37 -9.10
C GLU A 320 -22.98 6.08 -10.46
N ILE A 321 -22.21 4.98 -10.58
CA ILE A 321 -21.51 4.61 -11.81
C ILE A 321 -22.46 4.05 -12.87
N THR A 322 -23.40 3.19 -12.48
CA THR A 322 -24.29 2.49 -13.43
C THR A 322 -25.58 3.24 -13.75
N GLN A 323 -25.97 4.22 -12.91
CA GLN A 323 -27.28 4.89 -12.93
C GLN A 323 -28.46 3.90 -12.77
N LYS A 324 -28.22 2.73 -12.14
CA LYS A 324 -29.23 1.69 -11.91
C LYS A 324 -29.55 1.56 -10.42
N ALA A 325 -30.81 1.41 -10.08
CA ALA A 325 -31.30 1.27 -8.71
C ALA A 325 -31.45 -0.20 -8.25
N ASP A 326 -30.65 -1.12 -8.82
CA ASP A 326 -30.78 -2.57 -8.61
C ASP A 326 -30.73 -2.97 -7.13
N TYR A 327 -30.00 -2.18 -6.31
CA TYR A 327 -29.79 -2.47 -4.89
C TYR A 327 -30.48 -1.46 -3.95
N GLN A 328 -31.37 -0.62 -4.44
CA GLN A 328 -32.02 0.46 -3.66
C GLN A 328 -32.65 -0.05 -2.36
N LYS A 329 -33.40 -1.15 -2.43
CA LYS A 329 -34.04 -1.76 -1.26
C LYS A 329 -33.05 -2.16 -0.15
N TYR A 330 -31.89 -2.67 -0.53
CA TYR A 330 -30.83 -3.05 0.42
C TYR A 330 -30.21 -1.84 1.10
N VAL A 331 -29.92 -0.81 0.32
CA VAL A 331 -29.30 0.43 0.81
C VAL A 331 -30.22 1.14 1.80
N GLU A 332 -31.51 1.26 1.49
CA GLU A 332 -32.51 1.90 2.37
C GLU A 332 -32.65 1.19 3.72
N LYS A 333 -32.73 -0.15 3.72
CA LYS A 333 -32.80 -0.93 4.96
C LYS A 333 -31.52 -0.84 5.79
N LEU A 334 -30.34 -0.82 5.15
CA LEU A 334 -29.05 -0.62 5.83
C LEU A 334 -28.95 0.79 6.41
N ALA A 335 -29.41 1.81 5.69
CA ALA A 335 -29.42 3.19 6.18
C ALA A 335 -30.33 3.30 7.42
N ASN A 336 -31.53 2.71 7.39
CA ASN A 336 -32.40 2.64 8.57
C ASN A 336 -31.72 1.90 9.75
N GLY A 337 -30.90 0.89 9.46
CA GLY A 337 -30.03 0.22 10.44
C GLY A 337 -29.04 1.16 11.09
N ILE A 338 -28.30 1.95 10.28
CA ILE A 338 -27.35 2.95 10.78
C ILE A 338 -28.05 4.02 11.62
N LEU A 339 -29.20 4.52 11.16
CA LEU A 339 -29.97 5.53 11.92
C LEU A 339 -30.35 5.04 13.33
N LYS A 340 -30.60 3.73 13.53
CA LYS A 340 -30.84 3.13 14.85
C LYS A 340 -29.57 3.00 15.73
N LEU A 341 -28.39 3.16 15.16
CA LEU A 341 -27.11 3.15 15.87
C LEU A 341 -26.62 4.55 16.26
N ILE A 342 -27.41 5.58 15.98
CA ILE A 342 -27.10 6.99 16.27
C ILE A 342 -28.09 7.51 17.29
N ASP A 343 -27.59 8.01 18.42
CA ASP A 343 -28.40 8.56 19.51
C ASP A 343 -28.90 9.97 19.15
N SER A 344 -29.89 10.46 19.93
CA SER A 344 -30.49 11.81 19.76
C SER A 344 -29.47 12.96 19.93
N ASN A 345 -28.30 12.73 20.47
CA ASN A 345 -27.21 13.70 20.58
C ASN A 345 -26.13 13.53 19.48
N GLY A 346 -26.36 12.70 18.47
CA GLY A 346 -25.40 12.43 17.38
C GLY A 346 -24.28 11.47 17.71
N SER A 347 -24.23 10.90 18.92
CA SER A 347 -23.23 9.88 19.25
C SER A 347 -23.61 8.52 18.66
N THR A 348 -22.61 7.74 18.28
CA THR A 348 -22.78 6.46 17.59
C THR A 348 -22.66 5.28 18.54
N THR A 349 -23.24 4.15 18.17
CA THR A 349 -22.98 2.83 18.73
C THR A 349 -22.20 2.02 17.71
N HIS A 350 -20.99 1.58 18.07
CA HIS A 350 -20.07 0.96 17.13
C HIS A 350 -20.35 -0.51 16.89
N VAL A 351 -20.72 -1.28 17.93
CA VAL A 351 -20.88 -2.72 17.80
C VAL A 351 -22.06 -3.23 18.62
N LEU A 352 -22.90 -4.03 17.97
CA LEU A 352 -23.93 -4.84 18.62
C LEU A 352 -23.60 -6.33 18.49
N ASN A 353 -24.09 -7.16 19.43
CA ASN A 353 -24.10 -8.61 19.27
C ASN A 353 -25.13 -9.04 18.22
N TYR A 354 -24.89 -10.15 17.55
CA TYR A 354 -25.84 -10.78 16.66
C TYR A 354 -26.05 -12.24 17.09
N PRO A 355 -27.28 -12.76 17.19
CA PRO A 355 -28.52 -12.17 16.69
C PRO A 355 -29.33 -11.29 17.69
N ASP A 356 -28.80 -11.04 18.88
CA ASP A 356 -29.60 -10.44 19.99
C ASP A 356 -29.78 -8.92 19.85
N TYR A 357 -28.95 -8.24 19.07
CA TYR A 357 -28.96 -6.78 18.83
C TYR A 357 -28.72 -5.93 20.09
N ASP A 358 -28.17 -6.50 21.15
CA ASP A 358 -27.78 -5.79 22.35
C ASP A 358 -26.40 -5.12 22.19
N LEU A 359 -26.15 -4.13 23.03
CA LEU A 359 -24.91 -3.37 22.99
C LEU A 359 -23.71 -4.25 23.32
N LYS A 360 -22.75 -4.33 22.39
CA LYS A 360 -21.43 -4.96 22.62
C LYS A 360 -20.36 -3.92 22.96
N GLU A 361 -20.20 -2.90 22.11
CA GLU A 361 -19.24 -1.82 22.32
C GLU A 361 -19.80 -0.49 21.85
N LYS A 362 -19.80 0.50 22.76
CA LYS A 362 -20.27 1.84 22.41
C LYS A 362 -19.28 2.54 21.46
N PHE A 363 -17.98 2.39 21.69
CA PHE A 363 -16.92 2.97 20.85
C PHE A 363 -15.78 1.97 20.69
N ARG A 364 -15.43 1.61 19.46
CA ARG A 364 -14.30 0.72 19.12
C ARG A 364 -13.17 1.46 18.41
N ILE A 365 -13.50 2.21 17.36
CA ILE A 365 -12.52 2.93 16.55
C ILE A 365 -13.18 4.11 15.84
N ILE A 366 -12.52 5.24 15.80
CA ILE A 366 -13.02 6.49 15.21
C ILE A 366 -13.46 6.34 13.73
N TYR A 367 -12.86 5.42 12.97
CA TYR A 367 -13.19 5.23 11.56
C TYR A 367 -14.68 5.00 11.33
N TYR A 368 -15.35 4.25 12.21
CA TYR A 368 -16.77 3.93 12.06
C TYR A 368 -17.68 5.16 12.07
N ASP A 369 -17.31 6.21 12.81
CA ASP A 369 -18.06 7.47 12.83
C ASP A 369 -17.98 8.18 11.48
N GLY A 370 -16.77 8.33 10.93
CA GLY A 370 -16.53 8.95 9.63
C GLY A 370 -17.13 8.14 8.47
N GLU A 371 -16.97 6.80 8.49
CA GLU A 371 -17.59 5.89 7.52
C GLU A 371 -19.11 6.02 7.50
N ALA A 372 -19.74 6.04 8.66
CA ALA A 372 -21.20 6.17 8.77
C ALA A 372 -21.71 7.53 8.25
N ALA A 373 -21.05 8.63 8.63
CA ALA A 373 -21.41 9.95 8.15
C ALA A 373 -21.25 10.06 6.62
N LEU A 374 -20.15 9.53 6.06
CA LEU A 374 -19.92 9.52 4.60
C LEU A 374 -20.99 8.70 3.89
N ALA A 375 -21.30 7.49 4.40
CA ALA A 375 -22.28 6.60 3.79
C ALA A 375 -23.67 7.25 3.70
N LEU A 376 -24.11 7.90 4.79
CA LEU A 376 -25.38 8.62 4.81
C LEU A 376 -25.40 9.81 3.85
N LEU A 377 -24.28 10.56 3.73
CA LEU A 377 -24.17 11.67 2.78
C LEU A 377 -24.19 11.19 1.32
N ARG A 378 -23.49 10.11 1.00
CA ARG A 378 -23.49 9.53 -0.34
C ARG A 378 -24.90 9.06 -0.73
N LEU A 379 -25.61 8.41 0.19
CA LEU A 379 -26.97 7.99 -0.06
C LEU A 379 -27.92 9.19 -0.19
N TYR A 380 -27.76 10.23 0.65
CA TYR A 380 -28.53 11.47 0.54
C TYR A 380 -28.38 12.13 -0.85
N GLN A 381 -27.17 12.15 -1.40
CA GLN A 381 -26.94 12.70 -2.74
C GLN A 381 -27.72 11.96 -3.84
N ILE A 382 -28.04 10.68 -3.62
CA ILE A 382 -28.80 9.84 -4.57
C ILE A 382 -30.31 10.00 -4.37
N ASN A 383 -30.81 9.91 -3.12
CA ASN A 383 -32.24 9.77 -2.84
C ASN A 383 -32.91 10.99 -2.21
N GLN A 384 -32.12 12.00 -1.79
CA GLN A 384 -32.57 13.24 -1.17
C GLN A 384 -33.44 13.04 0.12
N ASP A 385 -33.23 11.90 0.81
CA ASP A 385 -33.92 11.66 2.10
C ASP A 385 -33.36 12.60 3.18
N SER A 386 -34.14 13.62 3.57
CA SER A 386 -33.74 14.65 4.53
C SER A 386 -33.29 14.08 5.89
N ARG A 387 -33.83 12.93 6.31
CA ARG A 387 -33.45 12.28 7.57
C ARG A 387 -31.96 11.97 7.62
N LEU A 388 -31.39 11.59 6.48
CA LEU A 388 -29.95 11.25 6.37
C LEU A 388 -29.07 12.49 6.59
N LEU A 389 -29.40 13.61 5.93
CA LEU A 389 -28.66 14.86 6.07
C LEU A 389 -28.78 15.43 7.48
N GLU A 390 -29.99 15.47 8.05
CA GLU A 390 -30.22 15.97 9.41
C GLU A 390 -29.47 15.12 10.46
N THR A 391 -29.42 13.79 10.26
CA THR A 391 -28.63 12.89 11.13
C THR A 391 -27.14 13.20 11.02
N VAL A 392 -26.61 13.41 9.81
CA VAL A 392 -25.18 13.75 9.64
C VAL A 392 -24.84 15.09 10.28
N LYS A 393 -25.71 16.11 10.15
CA LYS A 393 -25.53 17.38 10.87
C LYS A 393 -25.46 17.17 12.37
N LEU A 394 -26.35 16.37 12.92
CA LEU A 394 -26.34 16.01 14.35
C LEU A 394 -25.05 15.28 14.76
N MET A 395 -24.57 14.34 13.95
CA MET A 395 -23.28 13.68 14.17
C MET A 395 -22.14 14.71 14.18
N PHE A 396 -22.12 15.67 13.25
CA PHE A 396 -21.09 16.70 13.20
C PHE A 396 -21.11 17.65 14.39
N GLU A 397 -22.29 18.00 14.96
CA GLU A 397 -22.34 18.74 16.23
C GLU A 397 -21.63 17.93 17.35
N CYS A 398 -21.89 16.63 17.44
CA CYS A 398 -21.23 15.75 18.38
C CYS A 398 -19.71 15.64 18.10
N PHE A 399 -19.28 15.54 16.83
CA PHE A 399 -17.87 15.47 16.45
C PHE A 399 -17.11 16.75 16.82
N ILE A 400 -17.71 17.91 16.59
CA ILE A 400 -17.14 19.22 16.94
C ILE A 400 -17.05 19.36 18.46
N GLU A 401 -18.11 19.07 19.19
CA GLU A 401 -18.15 19.13 20.66
C GLU A 401 -17.06 18.24 21.29
N LYS A 402 -16.94 17.00 20.80
CA LYS A 402 -15.94 16.02 21.29
C LYS A 402 -14.55 16.18 20.66
N ARG A 403 -14.38 17.16 19.77
CA ARG A 403 -13.12 17.47 19.09
C ARG A 403 -12.53 16.27 18.35
N TYR A 404 -13.35 15.60 17.53
CA TYR A 404 -12.93 14.42 16.77
C TYR A 404 -11.85 14.73 15.71
N GLU A 405 -11.66 15.98 15.32
CA GLU A 405 -10.53 16.39 14.47
C GLU A 405 -9.15 16.02 15.04
N LYS A 406 -9.05 15.74 16.35
CA LYS A 406 -7.82 15.27 17.01
C LYS A 406 -7.36 13.87 16.57
N TYR A 407 -8.26 13.09 15.98
CA TYR A 407 -7.96 11.74 15.53
C TYR A 407 -7.29 11.71 14.15
N HIS A 408 -7.35 12.82 13.40
CA HIS A 408 -6.73 12.96 12.08
C HIS A 408 -7.12 11.82 11.14
N ASP A 409 -8.39 11.54 11.08
CA ASP A 409 -8.95 10.42 10.33
C ASP A 409 -9.32 10.82 8.90
N HIS A 410 -9.06 9.92 7.93
CA HIS A 410 -9.35 10.15 6.51
C HIS A 410 -10.86 10.09 6.21
N TRP A 411 -11.63 9.23 6.89
CA TRP A 411 -13.09 9.18 6.72
C TRP A 411 -13.76 10.47 7.18
N LEU A 412 -13.25 11.06 8.28
CA LEU A 412 -13.68 12.40 8.70
C LEU A 412 -13.36 13.47 7.66
N SER A 413 -12.22 13.37 6.96
CA SER A 413 -11.90 14.28 5.84
C SER A 413 -12.84 14.08 4.66
N TYR A 414 -13.14 12.85 4.28
CA TYR A 414 -14.09 12.54 3.21
C TYR A 414 -15.49 13.07 3.52
N CYS A 415 -16.04 12.76 4.70
CA CYS A 415 -17.38 13.20 5.05
C CYS A 415 -17.48 14.72 5.20
N THR A 416 -16.44 15.40 5.72
CA THR A 416 -16.39 16.86 5.79
C THR A 416 -16.38 17.49 4.40
N ASN A 417 -15.56 16.93 3.48
CA ASN A 417 -15.58 17.39 2.09
C ASN A 417 -16.97 17.24 1.46
N GLU A 418 -17.66 16.13 1.68
CA GLU A 418 -19.01 15.93 1.12
C GLU A 418 -20.04 16.84 1.81
N LEU A 419 -19.99 16.98 3.13
CA LEU A 419 -20.94 17.84 3.87
C LEU A 419 -20.81 19.30 3.45
N THR A 420 -19.56 19.81 3.26
CA THR A 420 -19.34 21.21 2.85
C THR A 420 -19.77 21.51 1.42
N LYS A 421 -20.04 20.51 0.57
CA LYS A 421 -20.71 20.71 -0.75
C LYS A 421 -22.19 21.05 -0.57
N ILE A 422 -22.84 20.44 0.42
CA ILE A 422 -24.28 20.51 0.65
C ILE A 422 -24.60 21.64 1.63
N CYS A 423 -23.85 21.73 2.72
CA CYS A 423 -24.00 22.68 3.82
C CYS A 423 -22.67 23.42 4.05
N PRO A 424 -22.39 24.51 3.31
CA PRO A 424 -21.12 25.22 3.37
C PRO A 424 -21.03 26.17 4.57
N GLU A 425 -21.17 25.63 5.79
CA GLU A 425 -21.06 26.38 7.04
C GLU A 425 -19.62 26.41 7.54
N ASP A 426 -19.18 27.56 8.09
CA ASP A 426 -17.79 27.76 8.56
C ASP A 426 -17.34 26.70 9.57
N LYS A 427 -18.23 26.30 10.49
CA LYS A 427 -17.89 25.28 11.50
C LYS A 427 -17.41 23.95 10.90
N TYR A 428 -18.00 23.53 9.77
CA TYR A 428 -17.60 22.29 9.10
C TYR A 428 -16.27 22.45 8.38
N PHE A 429 -16.03 23.61 7.74
CA PHE A 429 -14.73 23.92 7.16
C PHE A 429 -13.62 23.95 8.23
N ILE A 430 -13.89 24.64 9.38
CA ILE A 430 -12.93 24.71 10.49
C ILE A 430 -12.61 23.32 11.04
N PHE A 431 -13.61 22.46 11.19
CA PHE A 431 -13.40 21.06 11.60
C PHE A 431 -12.48 20.32 10.62
N GLY A 432 -12.77 20.39 9.32
CA GLY A 432 -11.96 19.75 8.28
C GLY A 432 -10.55 20.30 8.19
N LEU A 433 -10.35 21.63 8.33
CA LEU A 433 -9.03 22.25 8.40
C LEU A 433 -8.24 21.71 9.58
N ASN A 434 -8.82 21.65 10.77
CA ASN A 434 -8.16 21.14 11.97
C ASN A 434 -7.78 19.66 11.85
N ASN A 435 -8.59 18.86 11.13
CA ASN A 435 -8.35 17.42 10.98
C ASN A 435 -7.01 17.13 10.26
N TYR A 436 -6.59 17.93 9.27
CA TYR A 436 -5.33 17.71 8.58
C TYR A 436 -4.19 18.64 9.02
N LEU A 437 -4.44 19.92 9.32
CA LEU A 437 -3.40 20.88 9.65
C LEU A 437 -2.57 20.47 10.87
N LYS A 438 -3.20 20.01 11.92
CA LYS A 438 -2.51 19.54 13.13
C LYS A 438 -1.71 18.26 12.93
N HIS A 439 -1.90 17.61 11.79
CA HIS A 439 -1.23 16.35 11.42
C HIS A 439 -0.03 16.53 10.47
N PHE A 440 0.24 17.73 9.98
CA PHE A 440 1.28 18.02 8.98
C PHE A 440 2.66 17.47 9.35
N ILE A 441 3.10 17.68 10.61
CA ILE A 441 4.41 17.20 11.08
C ILE A 441 4.48 15.67 11.03
N PHE A 442 3.41 15.00 11.46
CA PHE A 442 3.33 13.54 11.38
C PHE A 442 3.41 13.07 9.94
N ILE A 443 2.61 13.65 9.04
CA ILE A 443 2.56 13.27 7.61
C ILE A 443 3.93 13.43 6.96
N LYS A 444 4.61 14.56 7.20
CA LYS A 444 5.93 14.88 6.66
C LYS A 444 7.01 13.89 7.12
N ASN A 445 6.94 13.46 8.38
CA ASN A 445 7.98 12.63 9.00
C ASN A 445 7.66 11.13 8.94
N ARG A 446 6.47 10.74 8.48
CA ARG A 446 6.07 9.34 8.44
C ARG A 446 6.79 8.58 7.33
N LYS A 447 7.65 7.65 7.71
CA LYS A 447 8.48 6.81 6.83
C LYS A 447 7.85 5.43 6.53
N THR A 448 6.52 5.35 6.53
CA THR A 448 5.77 4.16 6.12
C THR A 448 4.78 4.51 5.03
N THR A 449 4.46 3.56 4.16
CA THR A 449 3.39 3.66 3.17
C THR A 449 2.03 3.63 3.88
N TYR A 450 1.64 4.78 4.44
CA TYR A 450 0.39 4.94 5.16
C TYR A 450 -0.66 5.49 4.17
N ALA A 451 -1.36 4.57 3.50
CA ALA A 451 -2.19 4.86 2.31
C ALA A 451 -3.26 5.92 2.59
N THR A 452 -3.91 5.87 3.76
CA THR A 452 -4.98 6.81 4.13
C THR A 452 -4.53 8.28 4.24
N LEU A 453 -3.22 8.55 4.29
CA LEU A 453 -2.73 9.93 4.33
C LEU A 453 -2.95 10.67 3.01
N LEU A 454 -2.77 10.00 1.87
CA LEU A 454 -3.07 10.62 0.57
C LEU A 454 -4.57 10.88 0.41
N GLU A 455 -5.41 9.95 0.82
CA GLU A 455 -6.87 10.11 0.83
C GLU A 455 -7.31 11.32 1.65
N MET A 456 -6.79 11.42 2.89
CA MET A 456 -7.09 12.56 3.77
C MET A 456 -6.70 13.90 3.14
N LEU A 457 -5.48 13.97 2.58
CA LEU A 457 -4.97 15.18 1.96
C LEU A 457 -5.74 15.56 0.69
N MET A 458 -6.13 14.58 -0.13
CA MET A 458 -6.93 14.84 -1.34
C MET A 458 -8.36 15.29 -1.00
N ALA A 459 -8.98 14.73 0.03
CA ALA A 459 -10.28 15.20 0.51
C ALA A 459 -10.18 16.64 1.04
N ALA A 460 -9.13 16.94 1.82
CA ALA A 460 -8.84 18.29 2.30
C ALA A 460 -8.60 19.27 1.14
N TYR A 461 -7.81 18.88 0.13
CA TYR A 461 -7.55 19.69 -1.06
C TYR A 461 -8.84 20.12 -1.79
N LYS A 462 -9.76 19.17 -1.99
CA LYS A 462 -11.08 19.46 -2.61
C LYS A 462 -11.91 20.43 -1.77
N MET A 463 -11.92 20.26 -0.46
CA MET A 463 -12.61 21.15 0.47
C MET A 463 -11.99 22.56 0.48
N VAL A 464 -10.65 22.67 0.47
CA VAL A 464 -9.93 23.97 0.47
C VAL A 464 -10.14 24.72 -0.84
N ASN A 465 -10.14 24.03 -1.98
CA ASN A 465 -10.48 24.67 -3.27
C ASN A 465 -11.88 25.26 -3.24
N ARG A 466 -12.84 24.61 -2.59
CA ARG A 466 -14.21 25.16 -2.42
C ARG A 466 -14.23 26.44 -1.58
N LEU A 467 -13.36 26.59 -0.56
CA LEU A 467 -13.19 27.85 0.17
C LEU A 467 -12.76 28.99 -0.77
N LYS A 468 -11.80 28.70 -1.67
CA LYS A 468 -11.33 29.64 -2.68
C LYS A 468 -12.46 30.03 -3.64
N GLU A 469 -13.17 29.05 -4.19
CA GLU A 469 -14.30 29.25 -5.12
C GLU A 469 -15.44 30.07 -4.50
N GLN A 470 -15.69 29.92 -3.20
CA GLN A 470 -16.73 30.63 -2.46
C GLN A 470 -16.27 32.00 -1.90
N GLY A 471 -15.04 32.42 -2.18
CA GLY A 471 -14.50 33.69 -1.68
C GLY A 471 -14.30 33.75 -0.17
N ARG A 472 -14.16 32.62 0.51
CA ARG A 472 -13.95 32.54 1.97
C ARG A 472 -12.46 32.73 2.31
N THR A 473 -11.95 33.94 2.00
CA THR A 473 -10.51 34.26 2.01
C THR A 473 -9.85 33.96 3.36
N ALA A 474 -10.48 34.35 4.47
CA ALA A 474 -9.91 34.14 5.82
C ALA A 474 -9.70 32.68 6.18
N LEU A 475 -10.62 31.78 5.79
CA LEU A 475 -10.46 30.34 6.01
C LEU A 475 -9.49 29.71 5.00
N PHE A 476 -9.50 30.20 3.75
CA PHE A 476 -8.56 29.75 2.72
C PHE A 476 -7.11 30.06 3.09
N GLU A 477 -6.82 31.25 3.63
CA GLU A 477 -5.48 31.62 4.12
C GLU A 477 -5.00 30.69 5.24
N GLN A 478 -5.89 30.28 6.13
CA GLN A 478 -5.57 29.34 7.20
C GLN A 478 -5.27 27.92 6.70
N ALA A 479 -5.69 27.57 5.47
CA ALA A 479 -5.55 26.23 4.92
C ALA A 479 -4.11 25.85 4.53
N TYR A 480 -3.18 26.82 4.46
CA TYR A 480 -1.79 26.60 4.06
C TYR A 480 -1.67 25.79 2.75
N MET A 481 -2.41 26.20 1.70
CA MET A 481 -2.50 25.49 0.41
C MET A 481 -1.13 25.05 -0.15
N PRO A 482 -0.07 25.90 -0.17
CA PRO A 482 1.22 25.47 -0.70
C PRO A 482 1.85 24.30 0.08
N GLU A 483 1.67 24.26 1.39
CA GLU A 483 2.16 23.15 2.23
C GLU A 483 1.30 21.88 2.05
N LEU A 484 -0.01 22.03 1.90
CA LEU A 484 -0.92 20.94 1.57
C LEU A 484 -0.53 20.29 0.22
N GLN A 485 -0.25 21.08 -0.81
CA GLN A 485 0.20 20.59 -2.11
C GLN A 485 1.54 19.85 -2.01
N LYS A 486 2.52 20.39 -1.30
CA LYS A 486 3.81 19.70 -1.06
C LYS A 486 3.63 18.34 -0.35
N LEU A 487 2.71 18.26 0.59
CA LEU A 487 2.43 17.00 1.29
C LEU A 487 1.69 16.00 0.41
N ILE A 488 0.79 16.45 -0.45
CA ILE A 488 0.13 15.60 -1.47
C ILE A 488 1.19 15.00 -2.39
N GLU A 489 2.07 15.84 -2.97
CA GLU A 489 3.15 15.39 -3.83
C GLU A 489 4.07 14.39 -3.11
N PHE A 490 4.51 14.73 -1.90
CA PHE A 490 5.36 13.86 -1.10
C PHE A 490 4.70 12.51 -0.82
N ARG A 491 3.41 12.49 -0.43
CA ARG A 491 2.72 11.23 -0.12
C ARG A 491 2.43 10.42 -1.35
N ALA A 492 2.03 11.05 -2.46
CA ALA A 492 1.84 10.35 -3.73
C ALA A 492 3.13 9.67 -4.21
N ASP A 493 4.26 10.38 -4.13
CA ASP A 493 5.56 9.82 -4.48
C ASP A 493 5.98 8.70 -3.49
N PHE A 494 5.84 8.94 -2.19
CA PHE A 494 6.30 8.00 -1.17
C PHE A 494 5.53 6.67 -1.19
N GLN A 495 4.24 6.68 -1.49
CA GLN A 495 3.43 5.45 -1.54
C GLN A 495 3.86 4.49 -2.64
N THR A 496 4.51 4.97 -3.73
CA THR A 496 5.06 4.08 -4.76
C THR A 496 6.15 3.16 -4.22
N THR A 497 6.81 3.53 -3.11
CA THR A 497 7.79 2.68 -2.42
C THR A 497 7.20 1.43 -1.79
N GLY A 498 5.89 1.37 -1.68
CA GLY A 498 5.10 0.21 -1.23
C GLY A 498 4.39 -0.53 -2.35
N PHE A 499 4.78 -0.35 -3.60
CA PHE A 499 4.20 -1.05 -4.74
C PHE A 499 5.14 -2.15 -5.24
N PHE A 500 4.62 -3.34 -5.50
CA PHE A 500 5.39 -4.44 -6.05
C PHE A 500 5.58 -4.28 -7.56
N TYR A 501 6.58 -3.50 -7.92
CA TYR A 501 7.16 -3.55 -9.26
C TYR A 501 7.94 -4.86 -9.44
N PRO A 502 8.20 -5.30 -10.69
CA PRO A 502 8.94 -6.54 -10.96
C PRO A 502 10.29 -6.62 -10.23
N GLU A 503 11.05 -5.52 -10.19
CA GLU A 503 12.37 -5.42 -9.55
C GLU A 503 12.36 -5.61 -8.03
N MET A 504 11.18 -5.58 -7.41
CA MET A 504 10.99 -5.87 -5.99
C MET A 504 10.25 -7.19 -5.78
N ALA A 505 9.22 -7.46 -6.58
CA ALA A 505 8.43 -8.70 -6.49
C ALA A 505 9.28 -9.95 -6.70
N MET A 506 10.28 -9.91 -7.59
CA MET A 506 11.15 -11.04 -7.93
C MET A 506 11.86 -11.68 -6.72
N TYR A 507 12.05 -10.95 -5.63
CA TYR A 507 12.68 -11.47 -4.41
C TYR A 507 11.71 -12.19 -3.47
N MET A 508 10.39 -12.08 -3.68
CA MET A 508 9.37 -12.70 -2.85
C MET A 508 9.12 -14.16 -3.26
N ALA A 509 8.40 -14.91 -2.43
CA ALA A 509 8.23 -16.35 -2.65
C ALA A 509 7.48 -16.67 -3.95
N ARG A 510 6.44 -15.91 -4.26
CA ARG A 510 5.59 -16.05 -5.46
C ARG A 510 5.34 -14.66 -6.06
N PRO A 511 6.24 -14.17 -6.93
CA PRO A 511 6.11 -12.85 -7.56
C PRO A 511 4.80 -12.67 -8.33
N ASP A 512 4.34 -13.71 -9.03
CA ASP A 512 3.10 -13.74 -9.79
C ASP A 512 1.84 -13.41 -8.96
N LYS A 513 1.82 -13.82 -7.70
CA LYS A 513 0.67 -13.58 -6.80
C LYS A 513 0.59 -12.16 -6.24
N ILE A 514 1.65 -11.38 -6.35
CA ILE A 514 1.77 -10.08 -5.67
C ILE A 514 2.19 -8.95 -6.59
N LEU A 515 2.57 -9.26 -7.82
CA LEU A 515 2.95 -8.25 -8.80
C LEU A 515 1.82 -7.22 -8.95
N HIS A 516 2.20 -5.93 -8.95
CA HIS A 516 1.27 -4.80 -9.02
C HIS A 516 0.38 -4.59 -7.78
N ALA A 517 0.65 -5.30 -6.69
CA ALA A 517 0.00 -5.05 -5.40
C ALA A 517 0.72 -3.96 -4.60
N PHE A 518 -0.04 -3.18 -3.83
CA PHE A 518 0.52 -2.42 -2.73
C PHE A 518 0.79 -3.32 -1.52
N TYR A 519 1.90 -3.06 -0.83
CA TYR A 519 2.29 -3.82 0.35
C TYR A 519 2.64 -2.90 1.53
N ILE A 520 2.45 -3.43 2.72
CA ILE A 520 2.86 -2.78 3.96
C ILE A 520 4.22 -3.35 4.38
N ARG A 521 5.31 -2.60 4.09
CA ARG A 521 6.68 -3.02 4.38
C ARG A 521 6.88 -3.36 5.86
N HIS A 522 6.42 -2.51 6.75
CA HIS A 522 6.60 -2.67 8.19
C HIS A 522 5.73 -3.76 8.82
N ASP A 523 4.80 -4.36 8.07
CA ASP A 523 4.06 -5.55 8.47
C ASP A 523 4.42 -6.76 7.58
N ARG A 524 5.71 -7.10 7.53
CA ARG A 524 6.21 -8.32 6.86
C ARG A 524 5.89 -8.37 5.36
N PHE A 525 5.92 -7.22 4.69
CA PHE A 525 5.52 -7.08 3.28
C PHE A 525 4.12 -7.68 3.01
N ARG A 526 3.19 -7.43 3.94
CA ARG A 526 1.80 -7.86 3.80
C ARG A 526 1.15 -7.19 2.59
N VAL A 527 0.47 -8.00 1.80
CA VAL A 527 -0.49 -7.58 0.78
C VAL A 527 -1.89 -7.94 1.26
N ARG A 528 -2.80 -6.98 1.34
CA ARG A 528 -4.18 -7.20 1.73
C ARG A 528 -5.12 -6.31 0.90
N ILE A 529 -6.36 -6.75 0.70
CA ILE A 529 -7.31 -6.05 -0.18
C ILE A 529 -7.56 -4.59 0.23
N ASP A 530 -7.58 -4.26 1.51
CA ASP A 530 -7.70 -2.87 1.98
C ASP A 530 -6.42 -2.04 1.76
N ASP A 531 -5.24 -2.66 1.71
CA ASP A 531 -4.01 -1.98 1.31
C ASP A 531 -4.12 -1.51 -0.16
N GLN A 532 -4.84 -2.26 -1.01
CA GLN A 532 -5.12 -1.88 -2.40
C GLN A 532 -6.18 -0.77 -2.46
N GLU A 533 -7.28 -0.95 -1.75
CA GLU A 533 -8.42 -0.03 -1.72
C GLU A 533 -7.98 1.40 -1.39
N HIS A 534 -7.32 1.61 -0.25
CA HIS A 534 -6.88 2.92 0.18
C HIS A 534 -5.88 3.57 -0.79
N ASN A 535 -4.95 2.79 -1.37
CA ASN A 535 -4.04 3.33 -2.37
C ASN A 535 -4.77 3.71 -3.67
N LEU A 536 -5.68 2.86 -4.17
CA LEU A 536 -6.48 3.17 -5.36
C LEU A 536 -7.29 4.45 -5.16
N SER A 537 -8.06 4.56 -4.09
CA SER A 537 -8.89 5.74 -3.80
C SER A 537 -8.04 7.03 -3.73
N GLY A 538 -6.87 6.97 -3.08
CA GLY A 538 -5.94 8.10 -3.00
C GLY A 538 -5.40 8.51 -4.38
N TYR A 539 -4.94 7.57 -5.20
CA TYR A 539 -4.40 7.87 -6.54
C TYR A 539 -5.48 8.25 -7.54
N ILE A 540 -6.68 7.66 -7.48
CA ILE A 540 -7.82 8.05 -8.31
C ILE A 540 -8.18 9.51 -8.03
N ALA A 541 -8.27 9.91 -6.75
CA ALA A 541 -8.51 11.30 -6.37
C ALA A 541 -7.39 12.23 -6.87
N TYR A 542 -6.11 11.80 -6.77
CA TYR A 542 -4.98 12.58 -7.30
C TYR A 542 -5.09 12.78 -8.81
N VAL A 543 -5.25 11.71 -9.58
CA VAL A 543 -5.30 11.78 -11.05
C VAL A 543 -6.49 12.61 -11.55
N LYS A 544 -7.65 12.48 -10.88
CA LYS A 544 -8.90 13.16 -11.25
C LYS A 544 -8.92 14.63 -10.84
N ASP A 545 -8.55 14.93 -9.60
CA ASP A 545 -8.87 16.21 -8.98
C ASP A 545 -7.65 17.12 -8.72
N TYR A 546 -6.42 16.54 -8.67
CA TYR A 546 -5.23 17.33 -8.37
C TYR A 546 -4.72 18.07 -9.61
N LYS A 547 -4.65 19.39 -9.51
CA LYS A 547 -4.18 20.25 -10.62
C LYS A 547 -2.74 20.73 -10.48
N GLY A 548 -2.09 20.46 -9.32
CA GLY A 548 -0.75 20.96 -9.05
C GLY A 548 -0.69 22.49 -8.98
N ASP A 549 0.48 23.02 -9.30
CA ASP A 549 0.72 24.46 -9.48
C ASP A 549 0.47 24.88 -10.93
N GLU A 550 -0.55 24.34 -11.61
CA GLU A 550 -0.93 24.88 -12.91
C GLU A 550 -1.36 26.34 -12.73
N PRO A 551 -0.72 27.28 -13.49
CA PRO A 551 -0.93 28.71 -13.30
C PRO A 551 -2.35 29.18 -13.65
#